data_89a66f0c8b684477d0ca849da3f8f0af
#
_entry.id   89a66f0c8b684477d0ca849da3f8f0af
#
_cell.length_a   1.000
_cell.length_b   1.000
_cell.length_c   1.000
_cell.angle_alpha   90.00
_cell.angle_beta   90.00
_cell.angle_gamma   90.00
#
_symmetry.space_group_name_H-M   'P 1'
#
loop_
_entity.id
_entity.type
_entity.pdbx_description
1 polymer ?
#
loop_
_entity_poly.entity_id
_entity_poly.type
_entity_poly.pdbx_seq_one_letter_code
_entity_poly.pdbx_strand_id
1 'polypeptide(L)'
;TLDNENAKFINTLISQPVNELANVKLGQGNLILQVMDKKAMKDKYKVAIVKRPVEFSKETYSNAYNKFSQFVAQNTTLENMEKNAEEAGYTITPRTNLRSSEHYVGGVKSTREALKWVFDAKPGEVSPLYECGENDHLLVVALEAINPAGYVNINKVSDMLRSEVLRNKKAEQIMGQ
;
A
#
# COMPACT_ATOMS: atom_id res chain seq x y z
N THR A 1 -22.70 -11.31 7.38
CA THR A 1 -24.08 -11.81 7.75
C THR A 1 -24.62 -10.89 8.78
N LEU A 2 -25.77 -10.24 8.51
CA LEU A 2 -26.53 -9.48 9.49
C LEU A 2 -27.06 -10.45 10.57
N ASP A 3 -26.98 -10.05 11.84
CA ASP A 3 -27.64 -10.82 12.87
C ASP A 3 -29.18 -10.81 12.70
N ASN A 4 -29.87 -11.72 13.39
CA ASN A 4 -31.31 -11.88 13.23
C ASN A 4 -32.12 -10.64 13.64
N GLU A 5 -31.64 -9.81 14.55
CA GLU A 5 -32.31 -8.60 15.01
C GLU A 5 -32.18 -7.48 13.97
N ASN A 6 -30.98 -7.26 13.45
CA ASN A 6 -30.74 -6.30 12.38
C ASN A 6 -31.46 -6.70 11.08
N ALA A 7 -31.56 -7.98 10.78
CA ALA A 7 -32.34 -8.48 9.65
C ALA A 7 -33.84 -8.16 9.80
N LYS A 8 -34.41 -8.36 10.99
CA LYS A 8 -35.81 -7.98 11.33
C LYS A 8 -36.05 -6.49 11.13
N PHE A 9 -35.20 -5.66 11.67
CA PHE A 9 -35.27 -4.21 11.55
C PHE A 9 -35.25 -3.75 10.08
N ILE A 10 -34.30 -4.22 9.32
CA ILE A 10 -34.15 -3.87 7.89
C ILE A 10 -35.35 -4.36 7.06
N ASN A 11 -35.84 -5.57 7.31
CA ASN A 11 -37.00 -6.11 6.60
C ASN A 11 -38.24 -5.29 6.90
N THR A 12 -38.45 -4.83 8.15
CA THR A 12 -39.54 -3.96 8.49
C THR A 12 -39.45 -2.61 7.80
N LEU A 13 -38.27 -1.98 7.75
CA LEU A 13 -38.05 -0.73 7.00
C LEU A 13 -38.38 -0.85 5.52
N ILE A 14 -38.01 -1.99 4.92
CA ILE A 14 -38.24 -2.22 3.48
C ILE A 14 -39.72 -2.47 3.19
N SER A 15 -40.41 -3.26 4.03
CA SER A 15 -41.81 -3.66 3.81
C SER A 15 -42.82 -2.61 4.27
N GLN A 16 -42.48 -1.73 5.25
CA GLN A 16 -43.40 -0.74 5.83
C GLN A 16 -43.88 0.25 4.78
N PRO A 17 -45.21 0.49 4.68
CA PRO A 17 -45.73 1.57 3.85
C PRO A 17 -45.25 2.95 4.30
N VAL A 18 -45.24 3.91 3.37
CA VAL A 18 -44.89 5.31 3.69
C VAL A 18 -45.93 5.94 4.58
N ASN A 19 -45.49 6.68 5.60
CA ASN A 19 -46.33 7.39 6.59
C ASN A 19 -47.09 6.49 7.59
N GLU A 20 -46.90 5.19 7.58
CA GLU A 20 -47.46 4.31 8.60
C GLU A 20 -46.44 4.04 9.72
N LEU A 21 -46.97 3.90 10.95
CA LEU A 21 -46.14 3.55 12.11
C LEU A 21 -45.99 2.04 12.24
N ALA A 22 -44.76 1.58 12.46
CA ALA A 22 -44.46 0.20 12.80
C ALA A 22 -43.75 0.12 14.15
N ASN A 23 -44.08 -0.94 14.90
CA ASN A 23 -43.40 -1.27 16.14
C ASN A 23 -42.53 -2.51 15.93
N VAL A 24 -41.22 -2.35 16.08
CA VAL A 24 -40.25 -3.45 15.98
C VAL A 24 -39.74 -3.77 17.37
N LYS A 25 -39.97 -4.98 17.82
CA LYS A 25 -39.46 -5.47 19.10
C LYS A 25 -38.03 -5.98 18.90
N LEU A 26 -37.07 -5.32 19.55
CA LEU A 26 -35.66 -5.69 19.62
C LEU A 26 -35.34 -6.21 21.03
N GLY A 27 -34.23 -6.92 21.20
CA GLY A 27 -33.83 -7.52 22.48
C GLY A 27 -33.74 -6.53 23.64
N GLN A 28 -33.47 -5.26 23.37
CA GLN A 28 -33.30 -4.20 24.36
C GLN A 28 -34.55 -3.29 24.50
N GLY A 29 -35.65 -3.54 23.77
CA GLY A 29 -36.85 -2.71 23.83
C GLY A 29 -37.67 -2.70 22.55
N ASN A 30 -38.65 -1.79 22.51
CA ASN A 30 -39.49 -1.57 21.34
C ASN A 30 -39.06 -0.31 20.60
N LEU A 31 -38.87 -0.44 19.30
CA LEU A 31 -38.58 0.68 18.40
C LEU A 31 -39.82 1.01 17.59
N ILE A 32 -40.31 2.24 17.72
CA ILE A 32 -41.39 2.77 16.85
C ILE A 32 -40.73 3.52 15.71
N LEU A 33 -41.06 3.16 14.48
CA LEU A 33 -40.52 3.77 13.29
C LEU A 33 -41.64 4.16 12.29
N GLN A 34 -41.39 5.20 11.53
CA GLN A 34 -42.20 5.63 10.42
C GLN A 34 -41.35 5.90 9.20
N VAL A 35 -41.69 5.33 8.08
CA VAL A 35 -41.01 5.58 6.82
C VAL A 35 -41.60 6.81 6.17
N MET A 36 -40.85 7.89 6.08
CA MET A 36 -41.31 9.18 5.53
C MET A 36 -41.30 9.23 4.01
N ASP A 37 -40.33 8.54 3.39
CA ASP A 37 -40.16 8.49 1.94
C ASP A 37 -39.45 7.19 1.51
N LYS A 38 -39.82 6.69 0.33
CA LYS A 38 -39.12 5.56 -0.30
C LYS A 38 -38.64 5.95 -1.69
N LYS A 39 -37.33 6.02 -1.88
CA LYS A 39 -36.78 6.13 -3.21
C LYS A 39 -36.79 4.76 -3.92
N ALA A 40 -36.85 4.77 -5.24
CA ALA A 40 -36.84 3.55 -6.02
C ALA A 40 -35.69 2.61 -5.57
N MET A 41 -36.04 1.37 -5.21
CA MET A 41 -35.06 0.37 -4.86
C MET A 41 -34.23 0.00 -6.09
N LYS A 42 -32.90 -0.05 -5.94
CA LYS A 42 -32.04 -0.58 -6.99
C LYS A 42 -32.02 -2.10 -6.89
N ASP A 43 -32.06 -2.75 -8.03
CA ASP A 43 -31.91 -4.21 -8.10
C ASP A 43 -30.57 -4.63 -7.50
N LYS A 44 -30.62 -5.64 -6.65
CA LYS A 44 -29.42 -6.28 -6.09
C LYS A 44 -29.26 -7.65 -6.73
N TYR A 45 -28.10 -7.85 -7.35
CA TYR A 45 -27.78 -9.11 -7.99
C TYR A 45 -26.97 -9.98 -7.04
N LYS A 46 -27.36 -11.25 -6.87
CA LYS A 46 -26.57 -12.26 -6.20
C LYS A 46 -25.69 -12.92 -7.26
N VAL A 47 -24.40 -12.69 -7.20
CA VAL A 47 -23.44 -13.21 -8.16
C VAL A 47 -22.65 -14.34 -7.52
N ALA A 48 -22.55 -15.46 -8.19
CA ALA A 48 -21.61 -16.54 -7.87
C ALA A 48 -20.34 -16.31 -8.70
N ILE A 49 -19.20 -16.21 -8.02
CA ILE A 49 -17.90 -16.02 -8.67
C ILE A 49 -17.09 -17.29 -8.47
N VAL A 50 -16.68 -17.92 -9.57
CA VAL A 50 -15.73 -19.03 -9.57
C VAL A 50 -14.37 -18.46 -9.96
N LYS A 51 -13.41 -18.50 -9.03
CA LYS A 51 -12.04 -18.04 -9.25
C LYS A 51 -11.09 -19.25 -9.20
N ARG A 52 -10.32 -19.43 -10.24
CA ARG A 52 -9.20 -20.39 -10.26
C ARG A 52 -7.90 -19.59 -10.39
N PRO A 53 -7.01 -19.62 -9.40
CA PRO A 53 -5.69 -19.04 -9.56
C PRO A 53 -4.90 -19.83 -10.62
N VAL A 54 -4.15 -19.11 -11.43
CA VAL A 54 -3.17 -19.70 -12.36
C VAL A 54 -1.80 -19.40 -11.75
N GLU A 55 -1.14 -20.45 -11.29
CA GLU A 55 0.18 -20.37 -10.67
C GLU A 55 1.24 -20.76 -11.69
N PHE A 56 2.46 -20.30 -11.49
CA PHE A 56 3.58 -20.74 -12.30
C PHE A 56 3.87 -22.23 -12.10
N SER A 57 4.29 -22.92 -13.17
CA SER A 57 4.75 -24.27 -13.02
C SER A 57 6.04 -24.31 -12.18
N LYS A 58 6.28 -25.42 -11.46
CA LYS A 58 7.52 -25.61 -10.69
C LYS A 58 8.78 -25.42 -11.54
N GLU A 59 8.72 -25.86 -12.79
CA GLU A 59 9.83 -25.73 -13.73
C GLU A 59 10.06 -24.27 -14.12
N THR A 60 9.00 -23.52 -14.44
CA THR A 60 9.09 -22.08 -14.76
C THR A 60 9.66 -21.29 -13.58
N TYR A 61 9.17 -21.58 -12.39
CA TYR A 61 9.65 -20.94 -11.17
C TYR A 61 11.13 -21.25 -10.89
N SER A 62 11.52 -22.54 -10.94
CA SER A 62 12.90 -22.96 -10.73
C SER A 62 13.86 -22.34 -11.74
N ASN A 63 13.47 -22.24 -12.99
CA ASN A 63 14.27 -21.62 -14.03
C ASN A 63 14.47 -20.13 -13.79
N ALA A 64 13.40 -19.41 -13.39
CA ALA A 64 13.47 -18.00 -13.05
C ALA A 64 14.34 -17.77 -11.80
N TYR A 65 14.13 -18.58 -10.76
CA TYR A 65 14.92 -18.55 -9.53
C TYR A 65 16.42 -18.77 -9.79
N ASN A 66 16.76 -19.81 -10.54
CA ASN A 66 18.14 -20.15 -10.86
C ASN A 66 18.81 -19.03 -11.67
N LYS A 67 18.13 -18.49 -12.68
CA LYS A 67 18.65 -17.36 -13.47
C LYS A 67 18.91 -16.13 -12.60
N PHE A 68 17.95 -15.76 -11.76
CA PHE A 68 18.08 -14.58 -10.92
C PHE A 68 19.12 -14.79 -9.81
N SER A 69 19.18 -15.98 -9.20
CA SER A 69 20.20 -16.33 -8.23
C SER A 69 21.62 -16.28 -8.82
N GLN A 70 21.78 -16.74 -10.05
CA GLN A 70 23.05 -16.67 -10.78
C GLN A 70 23.46 -15.22 -11.08
N PHE A 71 22.49 -14.39 -11.49
CA PHE A 71 22.70 -12.95 -11.69
C PHE A 71 23.17 -12.27 -10.39
N VAL A 72 22.51 -12.53 -9.27
CA VAL A 72 22.84 -11.97 -7.95
C VAL A 72 24.25 -12.40 -7.51
N ALA A 73 24.60 -13.66 -7.70
CA ALA A 73 25.91 -14.19 -7.36
C ALA A 73 27.06 -13.55 -8.18
N GLN A 74 26.78 -13.16 -9.40
CA GLN A 74 27.74 -12.50 -10.28
C GLN A 74 27.84 -10.98 -10.03
N ASN A 75 26.80 -10.38 -9.45
CA ASN A 75 26.69 -8.93 -9.25
C ASN A 75 26.53 -8.62 -7.75
N THR A 76 27.60 -8.77 -6.99
CA THR A 76 27.63 -8.62 -5.53
C THR A 76 27.69 -7.16 -5.06
N THR A 77 27.85 -6.21 -5.96
CA THR A 77 27.91 -4.78 -5.66
C THR A 77 26.78 -4.02 -6.35
N LEU A 78 26.33 -2.91 -5.73
CA LEU A 78 25.31 -2.05 -6.30
C LEU A 78 25.66 -1.60 -7.72
N GLU A 79 26.89 -1.14 -7.94
CA GLU A 79 27.37 -0.65 -9.24
C GLU A 79 27.28 -1.73 -10.34
N ASN A 80 27.67 -2.96 -10.03
CA ASN A 80 27.57 -4.08 -10.98
C ASN A 80 26.11 -4.45 -11.26
N MET A 81 25.26 -4.40 -10.23
CA MET A 81 23.83 -4.65 -10.41
C MET A 81 23.18 -3.61 -11.30
N GLU A 82 23.43 -2.33 -11.07
CA GLU A 82 22.88 -1.25 -11.89
C GLU A 82 23.30 -1.36 -13.35
N LYS A 83 24.56 -1.65 -13.58
CA LYS A 83 25.11 -1.77 -14.93
C LYS A 83 24.54 -2.96 -15.71
N ASN A 84 24.39 -4.12 -15.04
CA ASN A 84 24.08 -5.37 -15.72
C ASN A 84 22.58 -5.74 -15.65
N ALA A 85 21.77 -5.09 -14.81
CA ALA A 85 20.36 -5.45 -14.63
C ALA A 85 19.53 -5.22 -15.89
N GLU A 86 19.71 -4.09 -16.56
CA GLU A 86 18.97 -3.75 -17.77
C GLU A 86 19.26 -4.74 -18.90
N GLU A 87 20.53 -5.10 -19.09
CA GLU A 87 20.96 -6.08 -20.10
C GLU A 87 20.44 -7.49 -19.80
N ALA A 88 20.35 -7.84 -18.52
CA ALA A 88 19.75 -9.11 -18.06
C ALA A 88 18.22 -9.12 -18.07
N GLY A 89 17.57 -7.98 -18.37
CA GLY A 89 16.10 -7.84 -18.41
C GLY A 89 15.46 -7.65 -17.03
N TYR A 90 16.24 -7.22 -16.04
CA TYR A 90 15.72 -6.90 -14.70
C TYR A 90 15.47 -5.41 -14.52
N THR A 91 14.43 -5.08 -13.78
CA THR A 91 14.04 -3.67 -13.51
C THR A 91 14.58 -3.25 -12.15
N ILE A 92 15.32 -2.14 -12.13
CA ILE A 92 15.75 -1.47 -10.90
C ILE A 92 14.74 -0.37 -10.57
N THR A 93 14.23 -0.40 -9.34
CA THR A 93 13.34 0.64 -8.83
C THR A 93 14.01 1.37 -7.67
N PRO A 94 14.55 2.58 -7.88
CA PRO A 94 15.16 3.35 -6.81
C PRO A 94 14.10 3.76 -5.79
N ARG A 95 14.42 3.61 -4.51
CA ARG A 95 13.55 4.00 -3.40
C ARG A 95 14.29 4.92 -2.45
N THR A 96 13.92 6.20 -2.44
CA THR A 96 14.48 7.19 -1.54
C THR A 96 13.65 7.33 -0.26
N ASN A 97 14.31 7.67 0.85
CA ASN A 97 13.69 7.97 2.14
C ASN A 97 12.81 6.85 2.70
N LEU A 98 13.28 5.61 2.59
CA LEU A 98 12.64 4.46 3.22
C LEU A 98 12.63 4.64 4.75
N ARG A 99 11.47 4.43 5.37
CA ARG A 99 11.29 4.56 6.82
C ARG A 99 11.05 3.19 7.46
N SER A 100 11.45 3.06 8.72
CA SER A 100 11.24 1.82 9.50
C SER A 100 9.77 1.44 9.71
N SER A 101 8.86 2.41 9.54
CA SER A 101 7.41 2.19 9.61
C SER A 101 6.80 1.66 8.30
N GLU A 102 7.56 1.57 7.23
CA GLU A 102 7.07 1.01 5.97
C GLU A 102 6.99 -0.51 6.06
N HIS A 103 5.98 -1.07 5.39
CA HIS A 103 5.72 -2.51 5.41
C HIS A 103 6.05 -3.20 4.08
N TYR A 104 6.25 -2.41 3.02
CA TYR A 104 6.47 -2.91 1.67
C TYR A 104 7.60 -2.16 0.96
N VAL A 105 8.37 -2.86 0.15
CA VAL A 105 9.38 -2.29 -0.76
C VAL A 105 8.86 -2.38 -2.18
N GLY A 106 8.96 -1.27 -2.94
CA GLY A 106 8.63 -1.25 -4.37
C GLY A 106 7.19 -1.65 -4.72
N GLY A 107 6.24 -1.58 -3.78
CA GLY A 107 4.87 -2.03 -3.99
C GLY A 107 4.68 -3.55 -3.90
N VAL A 108 5.73 -4.31 -3.62
CA VAL A 108 5.68 -5.77 -3.49
C VAL A 108 5.33 -6.17 -2.06
N LYS A 109 4.35 -7.07 -1.91
CA LYS A 109 3.94 -7.63 -0.61
C LYS A 109 5.01 -8.59 -0.06
N SER A 110 4.90 -8.92 1.24
CA SER A 110 5.76 -9.92 1.89
C SER A 110 7.26 -9.59 1.87
N THR A 111 7.62 -8.30 1.87
CA THR A 111 9.02 -7.82 1.81
C THR A 111 9.62 -7.46 3.17
N ARG A 112 9.01 -7.92 4.27
CA ARG A 112 9.43 -7.55 5.63
C ARG A 112 10.88 -7.98 5.96
N GLU A 113 11.29 -9.15 5.50
CA GLU A 113 12.66 -9.64 5.75
C GLU A 113 13.69 -8.81 4.97
N ALA A 114 13.38 -8.42 3.73
CA ALA A 114 14.20 -7.50 2.97
C ALA A 114 14.30 -6.12 3.65
N LEU A 115 13.20 -5.61 4.21
CA LEU A 115 13.20 -4.35 4.99
C LEU A 115 14.09 -4.44 6.23
N LYS A 116 13.99 -5.50 7.02
CA LYS A 116 14.86 -5.69 8.18
C LYS A 116 16.33 -5.68 7.76
N TRP A 117 16.65 -6.41 6.72
CA TRP A 117 18.03 -6.45 6.22
C TRP A 117 18.53 -5.04 5.83
N VAL A 118 17.70 -4.22 5.15
CA VAL A 118 18.09 -2.85 4.77
C VAL A 118 18.49 -1.99 5.98
N PHE A 119 17.78 -2.13 7.12
CA PHE A 119 18.09 -1.35 8.32
C PHE A 119 19.31 -1.85 9.10
N ASP A 120 19.76 -3.08 8.85
CA ASP A 120 20.93 -3.68 9.46
C ASP A 120 22.17 -3.62 8.56
N ALA A 121 21.99 -3.37 7.26
CA ALA A 121 23.04 -3.36 6.23
C ALA A 121 23.89 -2.07 6.25
N LYS A 122 25.05 -2.15 5.61
CA LYS A 122 25.92 -1.00 5.34
C LYS A 122 25.76 -0.50 3.91
N PRO A 123 26.00 0.80 3.66
CA PRO A 123 25.99 1.35 2.30
C PRO A 123 26.92 0.57 1.37
N GLY A 124 26.42 0.23 0.19
CA GLY A 124 27.10 -0.56 -0.82
C GLY A 124 26.87 -2.08 -0.73
N GLU A 125 26.26 -2.56 0.36
CA GLU A 125 25.93 -3.99 0.50
C GLU A 125 24.68 -4.35 -0.32
N VAL A 126 24.67 -5.60 -0.79
CA VAL A 126 23.57 -6.22 -1.54
C VAL A 126 23.02 -7.38 -0.73
N SER A 127 21.69 -7.47 -0.63
CA SER A 127 21.02 -8.51 0.14
C SER A 127 21.06 -9.87 -0.52
N PRO A 128 20.78 -10.94 0.24
CA PRO A 128 20.37 -12.20 -0.34
C PRO A 128 19.10 -12.05 -1.20
N LEU A 129 18.82 -13.08 -1.99
CA LEU A 129 17.59 -13.18 -2.75
C LEU A 129 16.41 -13.48 -1.81
N TYR A 130 15.32 -12.73 -1.93
CA TYR A 130 14.07 -12.93 -1.21
C TYR A 130 12.96 -13.36 -2.16
N GLU A 131 12.15 -14.31 -1.70
CA GLU A 131 10.91 -14.69 -2.34
C GLU A 131 9.77 -13.88 -1.72
N CYS A 132 9.07 -13.10 -2.53
CA CYS A 132 8.10 -12.10 -2.10
C CYS A 132 6.77 -12.23 -2.84
N GLY A 133 5.82 -11.38 -2.46
CA GLY A 133 4.46 -11.42 -3.02
C GLY A 133 3.70 -12.65 -2.56
N GLU A 134 3.03 -13.30 -3.48
CA GLU A 134 2.36 -14.60 -3.31
C GLU A 134 3.16 -15.70 -4.04
N ASN A 135 4.48 -15.71 -3.87
CA ASN A 135 5.48 -16.50 -4.60
C ASN A 135 5.56 -16.15 -6.11
N ASP A 136 5.31 -14.90 -6.43
CA ASP A 136 5.31 -14.38 -7.80
C ASP A 136 6.40 -13.34 -8.05
N HIS A 137 7.16 -12.97 -7.01
CA HIS A 137 8.25 -12.00 -7.09
C HIS A 137 9.53 -12.52 -6.44
N LEU A 138 10.64 -12.31 -7.12
CA LEU A 138 11.99 -12.47 -6.57
C LEU A 138 12.60 -11.08 -6.39
N LEU A 139 13.12 -10.79 -5.22
CA LEU A 139 13.60 -9.48 -4.83
C LEU A 139 15.02 -9.56 -4.28
N VAL A 140 15.84 -8.61 -4.71
CA VAL A 140 17.13 -8.29 -4.10
C VAL A 140 17.14 -6.80 -3.81
N VAL A 141 17.72 -6.40 -2.71
CA VAL A 141 17.79 -5.00 -2.27
C VAL A 141 19.25 -4.63 -2.08
N ALA A 142 19.64 -3.45 -2.52
CA ALA A 142 20.96 -2.90 -2.24
C ALA A 142 20.80 -1.58 -1.48
N LEU A 143 21.63 -1.35 -0.47
CA LEU A 143 21.61 -0.12 0.30
C LEU A 143 22.61 0.87 -0.30
N GLU A 144 22.10 1.94 -0.90
CA GLU A 144 22.92 3.00 -1.50
C GLU A 144 23.49 3.95 -0.43
N ALA A 145 22.62 4.49 0.40
CA ALA A 145 23.03 5.47 1.41
C ALA A 145 22.08 5.48 2.62
N ILE A 146 22.63 5.86 3.76
CA ILE A 146 21.89 6.12 4.99
C ILE A 146 21.77 7.63 5.18
N ASN A 147 20.56 8.13 5.22
CA ASN A 147 20.29 9.53 5.55
C ASN A 147 20.10 9.65 7.08
N PRO A 148 21.07 10.22 7.82
CA PRO A 148 20.92 10.40 9.25
C PRO A 148 19.76 11.34 9.57
N ALA A 149 19.12 11.13 10.72
CA ALA A 149 18.11 12.05 11.21
C ALA A 149 18.74 13.43 11.44
N GLY A 150 18.10 14.48 10.94
CA GLY A 150 18.62 15.83 11.04
C GLY A 150 17.91 16.81 10.12
N TYR A 151 18.48 17.99 9.99
CA TYR A 151 17.97 19.00 9.07
C TYR A 151 18.32 18.64 7.63
N VAL A 152 17.37 18.83 6.74
CA VAL A 152 17.59 18.65 5.30
C VAL A 152 18.63 19.67 4.82
N ASN A 153 19.54 19.23 3.94
CA ASN A 153 20.53 20.11 3.35
C ASN A 153 19.83 21.30 2.65
N ILE A 154 20.28 22.50 2.97
CA ILE A 154 19.69 23.76 2.51
C ILE A 154 19.59 23.82 0.98
N ASN A 155 20.57 23.26 0.28
CA ASN A 155 20.58 23.23 -1.19
C ASN A 155 19.42 22.43 -1.80
N LYS A 156 18.88 21.44 -1.07
CA LYS A 156 17.74 20.64 -1.54
C LYS A 156 16.38 21.31 -1.31
N VAL A 157 16.33 22.30 -0.44
CA VAL A 157 15.08 22.99 -0.05
C VAL A 157 15.12 24.50 -0.28
N SER A 158 16.18 25.01 -0.90
CA SER A 158 16.44 26.45 -1.09
C SER A 158 15.27 27.17 -1.74
N ASP A 159 14.68 26.63 -2.80
CA ASP A 159 13.58 27.27 -3.51
C ASP A 159 12.29 27.33 -2.71
N MET A 160 12.01 26.27 -1.95
CA MET A 160 10.88 26.23 -1.02
C MET A 160 11.05 27.24 0.11
N LEU A 161 12.21 27.26 0.75
CA LEU A 161 12.53 28.22 1.81
C LEU A 161 12.51 29.66 1.31
N ARG A 162 13.06 29.93 0.12
CA ARG A 162 13.03 31.25 -0.49
C ARG A 162 11.60 31.75 -0.71
N SER A 163 10.73 30.89 -1.21
CA SER A 163 9.32 31.21 -1.43
C SER A 163 8.61 31.52 -0.11
N GLU A 164 8.89 30.75 0.94
CA GLU A 164 8.30 30.96 2.26
C GLU A 164 8.79 32.23 2.92
N VAL A 165 10.09 32.49 2.89
CA VAL A 165 10.68 33.74 3.42
C VAL A 165 10.13 34.97 2.68
N LEU A 166 10.01 34.92 1.35
CA LEU A 166 9.41 36.00 0.58
C LEU A 166 7.96 36.25 0.95
N ARG A 167 7.19 35.19 1.16
CA ARG A 167 5.78 35.31 1.61
C ARG A 167 5.69 35.99 2.98
N ASN A 168 6.54 35.56 3.93
CA ASN A 168 6.54 36.11 5.27
C ASN A 168 6.96 37.58 5.26
N LYS A 169 8.02 37.94 4.54
CA LYS A 169 8.44 39.35 4.40
C LYS A 169 7.37 40.25 3.76
N LYS A 170 6.65 39.76 2.76
CA LYS A 170 5.52 40.48 2.17
C LYS A 170 4.38 40.67 3.17
N ALA A 171 4.08 39.63 3.96
CA ALA A 171 3.05 39.73 5.01
C ALA A 171 3.45 40.75 6.08
N GLU A 172 4.70 40.76 6.55
CA GLU A 172 5.22 41.75 7.50
C GLU A 172 5.13 43.19 6.96
N GLN A 173 5.46 43.41 5.68
CA GLN A 173 5.32 44.71 5.04
C GLN A 173 3.87 45.21 5.00
N ILE A 174 2.92 44.32 4.73
CA ILE A 174 1.48 44.67 4.66
C ILE A 174 0.94 44.94 6.06
N MET A 175 1.37 44.20 7.09
CA MET A 175 0.92 44.41 8.46
C MET A 175 1.55 45.63 9.12
N GLY A 176 2.68 46.14 8.61
CA GLY A 176 3.36 47.31 9.11
C GLY A 176 2.90 48.65 8.48
N GLN A 177 1.94 48.60 7.54
CA GLN A 177 1.23 49.74 6.96
C GLN A 177 -0.10 50.01 7.67
#